data_599dd733bc37d563edae98845ad5b933
#
_entry.id   599dd733bc37d563edae98845ad5b933
#
_cell.length_a   1.000
_cell.length_b   1.000
_cell.length_c   1.000
_cell.angle_alpha   90.00
_cell.angle_beta   90.00
_cell.angle_gamma   90.00
#
_symmetry.space_group_name_H-M   'P 1'
#
loop_
_entity.id
_entity.type
_entity.pdbx_description
1 polymer ?
#
loop_
_entity_poly.entity_id
_entity_poly.type
_entity_poly.pdbx_seq_one_letter_code
_entity_poly.pdbx_strand_id
1 'polypeptide(L)'
;QEKMEQIKALWAEMDVPEGLTLERVFEDRMLNVSYGLNHVKQKMLDDIKRFNRDMETLAALPEFGFEAQQEYIRTLDLNKALAEGQRMAQIQKQKAEAERLKAEREAEQARLKAEEEARKAAEAEFARNINPPAEEVAATEEFIPPVVDEEFDSKAFAPSRQWIRFAANLTVGEAMELKNFFSTHGIEYKAI
;
A
#
# COMPACT_ATOMS: atom_id res chain seq x y z
N GLN A 1 -54.39 23.19 18.41
CA GLN A 1 -54.59 21.82 17.87
C GLN A 1 -54.98 21.88 16.39
N GLU A 2 -55.96 22.69 16.01
CA GLU A 2 -56.45 22.78 14.61
C GLU A 2 -55.37 23.14 13.60
N LYS A 3 -54.50 24.10 13.93
CA LYS A 3 -53.45 24.51 13.01
C LYS A 3 -52.41 23.42 12.79
N MET A 4 -52.11 22.60 13.81
CA MET A 4 -51.18 21.45 13.68
C MET A 4 -51.74 20.40 12.72
N GLU A 5 -53.05 20.13 12.76
CA GLU A 5 -53.70 19.19 11.84
C GLU A 5 -53.64 19.71 10.39
N GLN A 6 -53.83 21.02 10.20
CA GLN A 6 -53.69 21.66 8.90
C GLN A 6 -52.23 21.55 8.37
N ILE A 7 -51.26 21.69 9.24
CA ILE A 7 -49.81 21.52 8.90
C ILE A 7 -49.53 20.08 8.48
N LYS A 8 -50.04 19.10 9.25
CA LYS A 8 -49.86 17.68 8.89
C LYS A 8 -50.55 17.33 7.57
N ALA A 9 -51.75 17.87 7.31
CA ALA A 9 -52.42 17.66 6.03
C ALA A 9 -51.62 18.24 4.86
N LEU A 10 -51.07 19.46 5.00
CA LEU A 10 -50.21 20.07 3.99
C LEU A 10 -48.97 19.24 3.73
N TRP A 11 -48.35 18.69 4.79
CA TRP A 11 -47.18 17.83 4.65
C TRP A 11 -47.50 16.53 3.92
N ALA A 12 -48.62 15.91 4.20
CA ALA A 12 -49.07 14.69 3.54
C ALA A 12 -49.41 14.86 2.04
N GLU A 13 -49.72 16.09 1.60
CA GLU A 13 -49.94 16.43 0.18
C GLU A 13 -48.62 16.71 -0.61
N MET A 14 -47.51 16.85 0.09
CA MET A 14 -46.23 17.15 -0.55
C MET A 14 -45.49 15.89 -0.97
N ASP A 15 -44.68 15.97 -2.05
CA ASP A 15 -43.73 14.94 -2.45
C ASP A 15 -42.49 15.03 -1.57
N VAL A 16 -42.54 14.32 -0.43
CA VAL A 16 -41.52 14.36 0.61
C VAL A 16 -40.50 13.27 0.35
N PRO A 17 -39.20 13.60 0.24
CA PRO A 17 -38.17 12.61 0.05
C PRO A 17 -38.02 11.69 1.28
N GLU A 18 -37.60 10.45 1.01
CA GLU A 18 -37.30 9.47 2.05
C GLU A 18 -36.20 10.00 3.00
N GLY A 19 -36.44 9.88 4.30
CA GLY A 19 -35.52 10.36 5.34
C GLY A 19 -35.80 11.76 5.87
N LEU A 20 -36.68 12.56 5.23
CA LEU A 20 -37.13 13.83 5.75
C LEU A 20 -38.51 13.67 6.41
N THR A 21 -38.64 14.04 7.68
CA THR A 21 -39.89 13.95 8.42
C THR A 21 -40.41 15.33 8.82
N LEU A 22 -41.73 15.45 8.99
CA LEU A 22 -42.35 16.70 9.44
C LEU A 22 -41.74 17.20 10.76
N GLU A 23 -41.44 16.29 11.68
CA GLU A 23 -40.86 16.63 13.00
C GLU A 23 -39.52 17.35 12.92
N ARG A 24 -38.77 17.07 11.87
CA ARG A 24 -37.44 17.68 11.65
C ARG A 24 -37.49 19.05 10.97
N VAL A 25 -38.55 19.30 10.23
CA VAL A 25 -38.81 20.57 9.51
C VAL A 25 -39.68 21.50 10.35
N PHE A 26 -40.44 20.91 11.28
CA PHE A 26 -41.37 21.65 12.11
C PHE A 26 -40.64 22.61 13.05
N GLU A 27 -41.16 23.86 13.10
CA GLU A 27 -40.71 24.89 14.04
C GLU A 27 -41.92 25.42 14.81
N ASP A 28 -41.80 25.66 16.11
CA ASP A 28 -42.89 26.15 16.97
C ASP A 28 -43.51 27.43 16.46
N ARG A 29 -42.76 28.29 15.79
CA ARG A 29 -43.27 29.51 15.17
C ARG A 29 -44.31 29.25 14.10
N MET A 30 -44.35 28.07 13.49
CA MET A 30 -45.36 27.69 12.51
C MET A 30 -46.77 27.61 13.12
N LEU A 31 -46.87 27.45 14.45
CA LEU A 31 -48.13 27.45 15.17
C LEU A 31 -48.66 28.86 15.44
N ASN A 32 -47.84 29.89 15.33
CA ASN A 32 -48.29 31.27 15.56
C ASN A 32 -49.40 31.69 14.57
N VAL A 33 -50.41 32.37 15.04
CA VAL A 33 -51.55 32.85 14.22
C VAL A 33 -51.07 33.79 13.14
N SER A 34 -50.05 34.61 13.42
CA SER A 34 -49.42 35.53 12.47
C SER A 34 -48.62 34.84 11.37
N TYR A 35 -48.22 33.58 11.54
CA TYR A 35 -47.51 32.80 10.56
C TYR A 35 -48.51 32.05 9.67
N GLY A 36 -48.95 32.65 8.59
CA GLY A 36 -50.00 32.09 7.72
C GLY A 36 -49.63 30.73 7.11
N LEU A 37 -50.63 29.88 6.83
CA LEU A 37 -50.42 28.54 6.23
C LEU A 37 -49.66 28.58 4.91
N ASN A 38 -49.80 29.64 4.11
CA ASN A 38 -49.02 29.80 2.88
C ASN A 38 -47.50 29.93 3.16
N HIS A 39 -47.13 30.61 4.24
CA HIS A 39 -45.73 30.70 4.66
C HIS A 39 -45.19 29.36 5.17
N VAL A 40 -46.04 28.60 5.91
CA VAL A 40 -45.71 27.25 6.33
C VAL A 40 -45.42 26.37 5.11
N LYS A 41 -46.36 26.37 4.14
CA LYS A 41 -46.22 25.60 2.89
C LYS A 41 -44.94 25.96 2.14
N GLN A 42 -44.66 27.26 1.99
CA GLN A 42 -43.44 27.72 1.27
C GLN A 42 -42.18 27.26 2.02
N LYS A 43 -42.14 27.42 3.33
CA LYS A 43 -40.99 26.97 4.16
C LYS A 43 -40.73 25.47 4.01
N MET A 44 -41.79 24.65 4.07
CA MET A 44 -41.67 23.20 3.87
C MET A 44 -41.14 22.84 2.49
N LEU A 45 -41.61 23.51 1.42
CA LEU A 45 -41.13 23.31 0.06
C LEU A 45 -39.66 23.69 -0.08
N ASP A 46 -39.23 24.76 0.58
CA ASP A 46 -37.84 25.21 0.55
C ASP A 46 -36.93 24.25 1.30
N ASP A 47 -37.40 23.68 2.42
CA ASP A 47 -36.65 22.65 3.16
C ASP A 47 -36.55 21.34 2.36
N ILE A 48 -37.60 20.90 1.69
CA ILE A 48 -37.57 19.75 0.77
C ILE A 48 -36.58 19.98 -0.37
N LYS A 49 -36.63 21.15 -1.00
CA LYS A 49 -35.65 21.50 -2.09
C LYS A 49 -34.23 21.53 -1.57
N ARG A 50 -33.99 22.06 -0.38
CA ARG A 50 -32.67 22.06 0.24
C ARG A 50 -32.18 20.65 0.50
N PHE A 51 -33.03 19.80 1.10
CA PHE A 51 -32.71 18.41 1.36
C PHE A 51 -32.32 17.66 0.10
N ASN A 52 -33.11 17.79 -0.97
CA ASN A 52 -32.80 17.14 -2.25
C ASN A 52 -31.45 17.59 -2.84
N ARG A 53 -31.19 18.90 -2.84
CA ARG A 53 -29.91 19.46 -3.32
C ARG A 53 -28.71 18.96 -2.50
N ASP A 54 -28.87 18.91 -1.18
CA ASP A 54 -27.83 18.45 -0.28
C ASP A 54 -27.58 16.94 -0.50
N MET A 55 -28.64 16.13 -0.68
CA MET A 55 -28.53 14.71 -1.01
C MET A 55 -27.86 14.48 -2.36
N GLU A 56 -28.17 15.29 -3.40
CA GLU A 56 -27.48 15.24 -4.69
C GLU A 56 -25.99 15.59 -4.57
N THR A 57 -25.67 16.61 -3.77
CA THR A 57 -24.27 17.00 -3.50
C THR A 57 -23.49 15.87 -2.84
N LEU A 58 -24.10 15.17 -1.88
CA LEU A 58 -23.48 14.04 -1.20
C LEU A 58 -23.39 12.80 -2.11
N ALA A 59 -24.37 12.57 -2.99
CA ALA A 59 -24.34 11.51 -3.98
C ALA A 59 -23.20 11.68 -5.00
N ALA A 60 -22.81 12.93 -5.28
CA ALA A 60 -21.72 13.25 -6.21
C ALA A 60 -20.32 13.02 -5.62
N LEU A 61 -20.20 12.66 -4.33
CA LEU A 61 -18.91 12.33 -3.74
C LEU A 61 -18.33 11.07 -4.38
N PRO A 62 -17.04 11.05 -4.72
CA PRO A 62 -16.41 9.92 -5.40
C PRO A 62 -16.33 8.66 -4.52
N GLU A 63 -16.24 8.85 -3.21
CA GLU A 63 -16.14 7.79 -2.22
C GLU A 63 -17.00 8.14 -1.00
N PHE A 64 -17.61 7.13 -0.37
CA PHE A 64 -18.41 7.27 0.86
C PHE A 64 -19.60 8.25 0.76
N GLY A 65 -20.13 8.46 -0.46
CA GLY A 65 -21.31 9.28 -0.67
C GLY A 65 -22.54 8.73 0.05
N PHE A 66 -22.71 7.41 0.07
CA PHE A 66 -23.80 6.76 0.78
C PHE A 66 -23.73 6.97 2.30
N GLU A 67 -22.56 6.79 2.90
CA GLU A 67 -22.34 7.00 4.33
C GLU A 67 -22.56 8.46 4.72
N ALA A 68 -22.09 9.38 3.88
CA ALA A 68 -22.33 10.81 4.06
C ALA A 68 -23.84 11.15 3.97
N GLN A 69 -24.59 10.54 3.04
CA GLN A 69 -26.04 10.70 2.96
C GLN A 69 -26.74 10.18 4.22
N GLN A 70 -26.33 9.02 4.75
CA GLN A 70 -26.89 8.48 5.99
C GLN A 70 -26.65 9.43 7.17
N GLU A 71 -25.45 10.01 7.27
CA GLU A 71 -25.14 11.00 8.30
C GLU A 71 -25.97 12.28 8.10
N TYR A 72 -26.19 12.71 6.86
CA TYR A 72 -27.06 13.85 6.57
C TYR A 72 -28.52 13.58 6.97
N ILE A 73 -29.06 12.42 6.63
CA ILE A 73 -30.39 12.01 7.05
C ILE A 73 -30.51 12.04 8.58
N ARG A 74 -29.45 11.65 9.29
CA ARG A 74 -29.42 11.63 10.75
C ARG A 74 -29.37 13.04 11.37
N THR A 75 -28.58 13.96 10.77
CA THR A 75 -28.25 15.25 11.40
C THR A 75 -28.89 16.46 10.73
N LEU A 76 -29.28 16.36 9.46
CA LEU A 76 -29.66 17.48 8.55
C LEU A 76 -28.59 18.57 8.46
N ASP A 77 -27.31 18.19 8.66
CA ASP A 77 -26.16 19.09 8.62
C ASP A 77 -25.21 18.63 7.52
N LEU A 78 -25.22 19.37 6.39
CA LEU A 78 -24.39 19.07 5.22
C LEU A 78 -22.90 19.07 5.55
N ASN A 79 -22.44 19.98 6.41
CA ASN A 79 -21.02 20.06 6.75
C ASN A 79 -20.55 18.84 7.55
N LYS A 80 -21.39 18.34 8.47
CA LYS A 80 -21.09 17.12 9.22
C LYS A 80 -21.07 15.90 8.30
N ALA A 81 -22.04 15.80 7.41
CA ALA A 81 -22.10 14.72 6.43
C ALA A 81 -20.87 14.69 5.50
N LEU A 82 -20.47 15.84 4.99
CA LEU A 82 -19.26 15.97 4.17
C LEU A 82 -17.99 15.59 4.96
N ALA A 83 -17.89 16.08 6.21
CA ALA A 83 -16.76 15.76 7.08
C ALA A 83 -16.67 14.25 7.36
N GLU A 84 -17.81 13.57 7.56
CA GLU A 84 -17.85 12.12 7.77
C GLU A 84 -17.42 11.36 6.53
N GLY A 85 -17.90 11.73 5.34
CA GLY A 85 -17.45 11.14 4.07
C GLY A 85 -15.93 11.29 3.87
N GLN A 86 -15.39 12.48 4.13
CA GLN A 86 -13.95 12.73 4.05
C GLN A 86 -13.16 11.93 5.08
N ARG A 87 -13.67 11.81 6.31
CA ARG A 87 -13.05 11.03 7.37
C ARG A 87 -12.96 9.55 6.99
N MET A 88 -14.04 8.99 6.43
CA MET A 88 -14.07 7.60 5.98
C MET A 88 -13.09 7.36 4.83
N ALA A 89 -13.05 8.25 3.84
CA ALA A 89 -12.08 8.20 2.73
C ALA A 89 -10.63 8.25 3.25
N GLN A 90 -10.34 9.10 4.23
CA GLN A 90 -9.01 9.18 4.83
C GLN A 90 -8.63 7.90 5.58
N ILE A 91 -9.56 7.32 6.36
CA ILE A 91 -9.33 6.06 7.06
C ILE A 91 -9.05 4.93 6.07
N GLN A 92 -9.81 4.85 4.98
CA GLN A 92 -9.60 3.83 3.94
C GLN A 92 -8.24 3.98 3.27
N LYS A 93 -7.86 5.22 2.94
CA LYS A 93 -6.54 5.52 2.36
C LYS A 93 -5.40 5.11 3.30
N GLN A 94 -5.51 5.42 4.59
CA GLN A 94 -4.53 5.02 5.59
C GLN A 94 -4.44 3.50 5.74
N LYS A 95 -5.58 2.80 5.72
CA LYS A 95 -5.60 1.32 5.76
C LYS A 95 -4.92 0.72 4.52
N ALA A 96 -5.26 1.20 3.33
CA ALA A 96 -4.65 0.73 2.09
C ALA A 96 -3.13 0.99 2.05
N GLU A 97 -2.69 2.14 2.54
CA GLU A 97 -1.26 2.47 2.64
C GLU A 97 -0.53 1.57 3.66
N ALA A 98 -1.13 1.33 4.83
CA ALA A 98 -0.58 0.44 5.84
C ALA A 98 -0.49 -1.01 5.34
N GLU A 99 -1.50 -1.48 4.61
CA GLU A 99 -1.52 -2.81 4.01
C GLU A 99 -0.44 -2.95 2.91
N ARG A 100 -0.30 -1.93 2.05
CA ARG A 100 0.78 -1.88 1.04
C ARG A 100 2.16 -1.95 1.69
N LEU A 101 2.38 -1.13 2.73
CA LEU A 101 3.66 -1.10 3.45
C LEU A 101 3.95 -2.42 4.15
N LYS A 102 2.92 -3.08 4.69
CA LYS A 102 3.04 -4.41 5.28
C LYS A 102 3.44 -5.45 4.24
N ALA A 103 2.74 -5.47 3.09
CA ALA A 103 3.05 -6.38 1.99
C ALA A 103 4.48 -6.16 1.45
N GLU A 104 4.92 -4.91 1.33
CA GLU A 104 6.27 -4.56 0.90
C GLU A 104 7.33 -5.10 1.89
N ARG A 105 7.12 -4.92 3.19
CA ARG A 105 8.02 -5.47 4.23
C ARG A 105 8.04 -7.00 4.23
N GLU A 106 6.91 -7.65 4.04
CA GLU A 106 6.82 -9.12 3.96
C GLU A 106 7.56 -9.63 2.70
N ALA A 107 7.40 -8.96 1.57
CA ALA A 107 8.10 -9.28 0.34
C ALA A 107 9.62 -9.10 0.47
N GLU A 108 10.06 -8.01 1.11
CA GLU A 108 11.48 -7.76 1.39
C GLU A 108 12.07 -8.83 2.32
N GLN A 109 11.36 -9.17 3.39
CA GLN A 109 11.79 -10.24 4.29
C GLN A 109 11.85 -11.60 3.60
N ALA A 110 10.89 -11.92 2.73
CA ALA A 110 10.90 -13.14 1.94
C ALA A 110 12.11 -13.17 0.98
N ARG A 111 12.43 -12.04 0.33
CA ARG A 111 13.61 -11.92 -0.54
C ARG A 111 14.90 -12.14 0.23
N LEU A 112 15.05 -11.49 1.39
CA LEU A 112 16.25 -11.65 2.23
C LEU A 112 16.43 -13.08 2.74
N LYS A 113 15.33 -13.74 3.13
CA LYS A 113 15.37 -15.16 3.51
C LYS A 113 15.78 -16.07 2.34
N ALA A 114 15.19 -15.85 1.17
CA ALA A 114 15.54 -16.62 -0.02
C ALA A 114 17.01 -16.42 -0.44
N GLU A 115 17.53 -15.21 -0.32
CA GLU A 115 18.93 -14.90 -0.59
C GLU A 115 19.87 -15.58 0.43
N GLU A 116 19.50 -15.57 1.72
CA GLU A 116 20.26 -16.25 2.77
C GLU A 116 20.26 -17.77 2.57
N GLU A 117 19.10 -18.35 2.23
CA GLU A 117 18.99 -19.78 1.91
C GLU A 117 19.82 -20.15 0.67
N ALA A 118 19.77 -19.34 -0.38
CA ALA A 118 20.58 -19.56 -1.58
C ALA A 118 22.08 -19.47 -1.28
N ARG A 119 22.51 -18.52 -0.45
CA ARG A 119 23.90 -18.42 0.01
C ARG A 119 24.32 -19.65 0.81
N LYS A 120 23.49 -20.09 1.76
CA LYS A 120 23.78 -21.31 2.54
C LYS A 120 23.85 -22.56 1.67
N ALA A 121 22.96 -22.68 0.67
CA ALA A 121 22.99 -23.79 -0.28
C ALA A 121 24.26 -23.78 -1.14
N ALA A 122 24.67 -22.63 -1.65
CA ALA A 122 25.92 -22.48 -2.41
C ALA A 122 27.14 -22.80 -1.55
N GLU A 123 27.16 -22.37 -0.30
CA GLU A 123 28.26 -22.64 0.64
C GLU A 123 28.31 -24.14 0.99
N ALA A 124 27.17 -24.81 1.16
CA ALA A 124 27.12 -26.25 1.38
C ALA A 124 27.55 -27.05 0.13
N GLU A 125 27.20 -26.60 -1.07
CA GLU A 125 27.64 -27.22 -2.32
C GLU A 125 29.16 -27.06 -2.51
N PHE A 126 29.70 -25.88 -2.21
CA PHE A 126 31.11 -25.62 -2.22
C PHE A 126 31.89 -26.52 -1.24
N ALA A 127 31.36 -26.69 0.00
CA ALA A 127 31.92 -27.56 1.01
C ALA A 127 31.91 -29.05 0.58
N ARG A 128 30.87 -29.50 -0.14
CA ARG A 128 30.80 -30.87 -0.70
C ARG A 128 31.84 -31.09 -1.81
N ASN A 129 32.08 -30.08 -2.64
CA ASN A 129 33.05 -30.16 -3.72
C ASN A 129 34.49 -30.17 -3.21
N ILE A 130 34.77 -29.55 -2.06
CA ILE A 130 36.14 -29.56 -1.48
C ILE A 130 36.38 -30.86 -0.70
N ASN A 131 35.36 -31.48 -0.15
CA ASN A 131 35.49 -32.71 0.64
C ASN A 131 34.45 -33.75 0.20
N PRO A 132 34.64 -34.42 -0.97
CA PRO A 132 33.71 -35.45 -1.40
C PRO A 132 33.64 -36.54 -0.31
N PRO A 133 32.44 -37.06 0.05
CA PRO A 133 32.36 -38.19 0.97
C PRO A 133 33.18 -39.35 0.40
N ALA A 134 34.05 -39.92 1.22
CA ALA A 134 34.84 -41.07 0.85
C ALA A 134 33.89 -42.26 0.57
N GLU A 135 33.47 -42.40 -0.67
CA GLU A 135 32.89 -43.63 -1.16
C GLU A 135 34.01 -44.59 -1.43
N GLU A 136 33.88 -45.78 -0.87
CA GLU A 136 34.75 -46.93 -0.96
C GLU A 136 35.38 -47.08 -2.35
N VAL A 137 36.66 -46.72 -2.47
CA VAL A 137 37.45 -47.18 -3.60
C VAL A 137 37.96 -48.58 -3.22
N ALA A 138 37.25 -49.57 -3.74
CA ALA A 138 37.72 -50.94 -3.73
C ALA A 138 39.11 -50.98 -4.38
N ALA A 139 39.98 -51.72 -3.69
CA ALA A 139 41.36 -51.96 -4.05
C ALA A 139 41.56 -52.30 -5.52
N THR A 140 42.39 -51.51 -6.22
CA THR A 140 43.16 -51.97 -7.38
C THR A 140 44.57 -51.40 -7.35
N GLU A 141 45.47 -52.32 -7.09
CA GLU A 141 46.87 -52.44 -7.50
C GLU A 141 47.78 -51.20 -7.50
N GLU A 142 48.86 -51.40 -6.76
CA GLU A 142 50.09 -50.63 -6.67
C GLU A 142 50.54 -50.04 -8.04
N PHE A 143 50.45 -48.75 -8.19
CA PHE A 143 51.31 -48.03 -9.11
C PHE A 143 52.33 -47.23 -8.28
N ILE A 144 53.55 -47.75 -8.19
CA ILE A 144 54.71 -47.02 -7.68
C ILE A 144 55.20 -46.09 -8.79
N PRO A 145 55.05 -44.76 -8.67
CA PRO A 145 55.74 -43.88 -9.63
C PRO A 145 57.21 -43.79 -9.29
N PRO A 146 58.08 -43.67 -10.34
CA PRO A 146 59.52 -43.52 -10.13
C PRO A 146 59.80 -42.21 -9.40
N VAL A 147 60.66 -42.29 -8.42
CA VAL A 147 61.30 -41.16 -7.73
C VAL A 147 62.13 -40.39 -8.76
N VAL A 148 61.69 -39.20 -9.12
CA VAL A 148 62.50 -38.21 -9.81
C VAL A 148 62.78 -37.10 -8.81
N ASP A 149 64.01 -37.03 -8.38
CA ASP A 149 64.53 -35.87 -7.67
C ASP A 149 64.53 -34.68 -8.63
N GLU A 150 63.51 -33.86 -8.60
CA GLU A 150 63.57 -32.51 -9.19
C GLU A 150 63.52 -31.50 -8.10
N GLU A 151 64.53 -30.71 -7.96
CA GLU A 151 64.57 -29.51 -7.11
C GLU A 151 63.33 -28.65 -7.32
N PHE A 152 62.53 -28.50 -6.28
CA PHE A 152 61.38 -27.66 -6.27
C PHE A 152 61.80 -26.19 -6.35
N ASP A 153 61.87 -25.66 -7.59
CA ASP A 153 62.21 -24.27 -7.85
C ASP A 153 60.96 -23.42 -7.38
N SER A 154 61.09 -22.82 -6.21
CA SER A 154 60.08 -22.00 -5.55
C SER A 154 59.76 -20.68 -6.28
N LYS A 155 60.24 -20.52 -7.54
CA LYS A 155 59.95 -19.34 -8.36
C LYS A 155 58.78 -19.48 -9.31
N ALA A 156 58.09 -20.63 -9.39
CA ALA A 156 57.07 -20.90 -10.39
C ALA A 156 55.63 -20.59 -9.94
N PHE A 157 55.38 -20.13 -8.70
CA PHE A 157 54.04 -19.75 -8.23
C PHE A 157 53.91 -18.24 -8.09
N ALA A 158 54.14 -17.49 -9.16
CA ALA A 158 53.55 -16.16 -9.26
C ALA A 158 52.08 -16.32 -9.62
N PRO A 159 51.13 -15.77 -8.83
CA PRO A 159 49.72 -15.87 -9.15
C PRO A 159 49.48 -15.26 -10.53
N SER A 160 49.11 -16.10 -11.50
CA SER A 160 48.80 -15.64 -12.85
C SER A 160 47.52 -14.81 -12.78
N ARG A 161 47.64 -13.51 -13.02
CA ARG A 161 46.46 -12.61 -13.10
C ARG A 161 45.69 -12.97 -14.37
N GLN A 162 44.39 -13.33 -14.17
CA GLN A 162 43.49 -13.62 -15.28
C GLN A 162 42.47 -12.49 -15.40
N TRP A 163 42.14 -12.11 -16.64
CA TRP A 163 41.09 -11.14 -16.91
C TRP A 163 39.73 -11.82 -16.80
N ILE A 164 38.88 -11.30 -15.88
CA ILE A 164 37.52 -11.76 -15.71
C ILE A 164 36.57 -10.68 -16.28
N ARG A 165 35.61 -11.08 -17.12
CA ARG A 165 34.55 -10.18 -17.61
C ARG A 165 33.30 -10.39 -16.78
N PHE A 166 32.75 -9.29 -16.30
CA PHE A 166 31.45 -9.30 -15.62
C PHE A 166 30.64 -8.09 -16.05
N ALA A 167 29.29 -8.17 -15.99
CA ALA A 167 28.40 -7.06 -16.19
C ALA A 167 27.68 -6.77 -14.87
N ALA A 168 27.62 -5.50 -14.47
CA ALA A 168 26.90 -5.06 -13.30
C ALA A 168 25.99 -3.90 -13.68
N ASN A 169 24.73 -3.94 -13.19
CA ASN A 169 23.79 -2.83 -13.34
C ASN A 169 23.88 -1.95 -12.09
N LEU A 170 24.57 -0.83 -12.22
CA LEU A 170 24.97 0.04 -11.12
C LEU A 170 24.45 1.46 -11.35
N THR A 171 24.07 2.14 -10.28
CA THR A 171 23.91 3.59 -10.26
C THR A 171 25.28 4.29 -10.39
N VAL A 172 25.27 5.57 -10.72
CA VAL A 172 26.52 6.37 -10.82
C VAL A 172 27.32 6.37 -9.51
N GLY A 173 26.62 6.39 -8.35
CA GLY A 173 27.25 6.33 -7.03
C GLY A 173 27.95 5.00 -6.78
N GLU A 174 27.27 3.89 -7.01
CA GLU A 174 27.81 2.53 -6.85
C GLU A 174 28.96 2.25 -7.81
N ALA A 175 28.91 2.78 -9.04
CA ALA A 175 29.99 2.68 -9.99
C ALA A 175 31.29 3.40 -9.51
N MET A 176 31.13 4.55 -8.82
CA MET A 176 32.24 5.25 -8.20
C MET A 176 32.84 4.47 -7.02
N GLU A 177 32.00 3.87 -6.19
CA GLU A 177 32.45 3.04 -5.06
C GLU A 177 33.23 1.79 -5.57
N LEU A 178 32.68 1.12 -6.58
CA LEU A 178 33.37 -0.03 -7.21
C LEU A 178 34.72 0.35 -7.81
N LYS A 179 34.81 1.52 -8.46
CA LYS A 179 36.07 2.06 -8.98
C LYS A 179 37.08 2.30 -7.86
N ASN A 180 36.65 2.89 -6.75
CA ASN A 180 37.49 3.13 -5.58
C ASN A 180 37.97 1.82 -4.97
N PHE A 181 37.08 0.82 -4.86
CA PHE A 181 37.44 -0.52 -4.39
C PHE A 181 38.56 -1.15 -5.24
N PHE A 182 38.43 -1.13 -6.56
CA PHE A 182 39.45 -1.66 -7.46
C PHE A 182 40.81 -0.95 -7.31
N SER A 183 40.75 0.38 -7.22
CA SER A 183 41.95 1.19 -7.01
C SER A 183 42.67 0.90 -5.70
N THR A 184 41.88 0.73 -4.61
CA THR A 184 42.40 0.45 -3.27
C THR A 184 43.07 -0.93 -3.18
N HIS A 185 42.52 -1.91 -3.91
CA HIS A 185 43.02 -3.30 -3.90
C HIS A 185 44.01 -3.61 -5.04
N GLY A 186 44.43 -2.61 -5.80
CA GLY A 186 45.40 -2.79 -6.91
C GLY A 186 44.85 -3.67 -8.03
N ILE A 187 43.52 -3.68 -8.24
CA ILE A 187 42.86 -4.44 -9.31
C ILE A 187 42.77 -3.55 -10.55
N GLU A 188 43.41 -4.00 -11.64
CA GLU A 188 43.29 -3.31 -12.91
C GLU A 188 41.93 -3.60 -13.54
N TYR A 189 41.23 -2.57 -13.99
CA TYR A 189 39.92 -2.72 -14.65
C TYR A 189 39.89 -1.91 -15.96
N LYS A 190 39.11 -2.38 -16.92
CA LYS A 190 38.88 -1.70 -18.19
C LYS A 190 37.38 -1.64 -18.45
N ALA A 191 36.82 -0.43 -18.57
CA ALA A 191 35.47 -0.26 -19.04
C ALA A 191 35.38 -0.60 -20.53
N ILE A 192 34.37 -1.37 -20.91
CA ILE A 192 34.07 -1.76 -22.28
C ILE A 192 32.91 -0.95 -22.78
#